data_e9e847b2e6102d7e40c85c35fd616224
#
_entry.id   e9e847b2e6102d7e40c85c35fd616224
#
_cell.length_a   1.000
_cell.length_b   1.000
_cell.length_c   1.000
_cell.angle_alpha   90.00
_cell.angle_beta   90.00
_cell.angle_gamma   90.00
#
_symmetry.space_group_name_H-M   'P 1'
#
loop_
_entity.id
_entity.type
_entity.pdbx_description
1 polymer ?
#
loop_
_entity_poly.entity_id
_entity_poly.type
_entity_poly.pdbx_seq_one_letter_code
_entity_poly.pdbx_strand_id
1 'polypeptide(L)'
;ADIVRHYKPKSIIETGTWNGGRAIEMALVAFETQDELLYRGFDLFEDATTETDVEENNVKAHNTKAAVLKRLQDFRAKMLEKKKVFTFQLGQGNTRETLNNRTDLTADLILLGGGNSIKTVSDEYKNVKHNSLVVFDHYITKDEKDNILPKEFQGVNKVFSEIKVKKNGIRKHVLPSGDIVLGGGHTHLAVVLHDPKLDDLSPSLKSVPIVVNPRDCVPKDYIRDNIKNNMKLIEKDKWIDKCMQHFGKVILVSAGPNIDYEELKFTIRNNPDAKVMCVKHSYPGLLANDIKPWGCVVLDPRSIDGTSTHGIVRKELFKTVDPTTKFFVASMTDPSVTNYLIDKKATIYGWHAFTESLREESERSQGIHNNQIKVLDELNLPEGSTLITGGTCAAMRTIGIMHTMGFRDIELFGFDCSLKDEPTKEMQKETTGAEDEEARPKYFKVGVGDKFYWTTGELLAMAQDCEKVF
;
A
#
# COMPACT_ATOMS: atom_id res chain seq x y z
N ALA A 1 -8.16 -13.48 3.11
CA ALA A 1 -7.66 -13.82 1.77
C ALA A 1 -6.23 -13.34 1.58
N ASP A 2 -5.94 -12.02 1.62
CA ASP A 2 -4.63 -11.46 1.24
C ASP A 2 -3.48 -11.88 2.16
N ILE A 3 -3.71 -12.02 3.46
CA ILE A 3 -2.74 -12.58 4.41
C ILE A 3 -2.33 -14.00 3.99
N VAL A 4 -3.31 -14.86 3.65
CA VAL A 4 -3.05 -16.24 3.22
C VAL A 4 -2.28 -16.26 1.90
N ARG A 5 -2.64 -15.38 0.95
CA ARG A 5 -1.94 -15.27 -0.34
C ARG A 5 -0.49 -14.79 -0.18
N HIS A 6 -0.26 -13.86 0.74
CA HIS A 6 1.06 -13.29 0.99
C HIS A 6 1.98 -14.27 1.74
N TYR A 7 1.52 -14.83 2.86
CA TYR A 7 2.34 -15.68 3.72
C TYR A 7 2.36 -17.16 3.32
N LYS A 8 1.41 -17.61 2.49
CA LYS A 8 1.31 -18.99 1.98
C LYS A 8 1.40 -20.04 3.07
N PRO A 9 0.58 -19.95 4.16
CA PRO A 9 0.66 -20.86 5.28
C PRO A 9 0.27 -22.27 4.86
N LYS A 10 1.05 -23.27 5.26
CA LYS A 10 0.73 -24.70 5.10
C LYS A 10 -0.17 -25.22 6.21
N SER A 11 -0.21 -24.50 7.33
CA SER A 11 -1.03 -24.82 8.48
C SER A 11 -1.71 -23.57 9.05
N ILE A 12 -3.01 -23.72 9.38
CA ILE A 12 -3.84 -22.63 9.92
C ILE A 12 -4.56 -23.13 11.18
N ILE A 13 -4.53 -22.33 12.24
CA ILE A 13 -5.42 -22.48 13.40
C ILE A 13 -6.39 -21.30 13.42
N GLU A 14 -7.67 -21.58 13.67
CA GLU A 14 -8.71 -20.57 13.83
C GLU A 14 -9.49 -20.80 15.12
N THR A 15 -9.68 -19.76 15.95
CA THR A 15 -10.68 -19.72 16.99
C THR A 15 -11.90 -18.94 16.49
N GLY A 16 -13.10 -19.43 16.84
CA GLY A 16 -14.33 -18.88 16.28
C GLY A 16 -14.59 -19.36 14.85
N THR A 17 -14.58 -20.67 14.64
CA THR A 17 -14.81 -21.31 13.33
C THR A 17 -16.21 -21.02 12.78
N TRP A 18 -17.18 -20.79 13.66
CA TRP A 18 -18.58 -20.50 13.37
C TRP A 18 -19.21 -21.53 12.40
N ASN A 19 -19.47 -21.13 11.14
CA ASN A 19 -20.08 -22.00 10.14
C ASN A 19 -19.05 -22.67 9.20
N GLY A 20 -17.74 -22.46 9.40
CA GLY A 20 -16.66 -22.98 8.57
C GLY A 20 -16.47 -22.27 7.21
N GLY A 21 -17.20 -21.18 6.95
CA GLY A 21 -17.09 -20.43 5.69
C GLY A 21 -15.70 -19.83 5.49
N ARG A 22 -15.18 -19.17 6.54
CA ARG A 22 -13.83 -18.56 6.51
C ARG A 22 -12.73 -19.60 6.31
N ALA A 23 -12.87 -20.80 6.92
CA ALA A 23 -11.94 -21.89 6.72
C ALA A 23 -11.87 -22.31 5.24
N ILE A 24 -13.02 -22.38 4.56
CA ILE A 24 -13.11 -22.70 3.12
C ILE A 24 -12.46 -21.58 2.27
N GLU A 25 -12.75 -20.31 2.57
CA GLU A 25 -12.17 -19.17 1.87
C GLU A 25 -10.63 -19.15 2.00
N MET A 26 -10.12 -19.33 3.23
CA MET A 26 -8.68 -19.40 3.45
C MET A 26 -8.04 -20.58 2.71
N ALA A 27 -8.69 -21.73 2.68
CA ALA A 27 -8.22 -22.91 1.97
C ALA A 27 -8.21 -22.71 0.45
N LEU A 28 -9.24 -22.09 -0.12
CA LEU A 28 -9.29 -21.78 -1.56
C LEU A 28 -8.13 -20.88 -1.98
N VAL A 29 -7.85 -19.85 -1.19
CA VAL A 29 -6.71 -18.95 -1.45
C VAL A 29 -5.37 -19.66 -1.28
N ALA A 30 -5.22 -20.50 -0.24
CA ALA A 30 -4.00 -21.29 -0.06
C ALA A 30 -3.74 -22.21 -1.27
N PHE A 31 -4.80 -22.83 -1.80
CA PHE A 31 -4.71 -23.72 -2.95
C PHE A 31 -4.42 -23.02 -4.29
N GLU A 32 -4.40 -21.71 -4.35
CA GLU A 32 -3.88 -20.98 -5.52
C GLU A 32 -2.39 -21.26 -5.76
N THR A 33 -1.61 -21.52 -4.69
CA THR A 33 -0.15 -21.64 -4.74
C THR A 33 0.42 -22.91 -4.13
N GLN A 34 -0.40 -23.76 -3.50
CA GLN A 34 0.04 -25.00 -2.85
C GLN A 34 -0.99 -26.10 -3.00
N ASP A 35 -0.60 -27.35 -2.75
CA ASP A 35 -1.46 -28.52 -2.95
C ASP A 35 -1.97 -29.12 -1.63
N GLU A 36 -1.41 -28.72 -0.50
CA GLU A 36 -1.76 -29.25 0.82
C GLU A 36 -2.00 -28.12 1.81
N LEU A 37 -3.02 -28.29 2.67
CA LEU A 37 -3.30 -27.39 3.77
C LEU A 37 -3.79 -28.19 4.99
N LEU A 38 -3.20 -27.92 6.15
CA LEU A 38 -3.69 -28.38 7.45
C LEU A 38 -4.49 -27.24 8.12
N TYR A 39 -5.74 -27.49 8.46
CA TYR A 39 -6.59 -26.55 9.16
C TYR A 39 -7.06 -27.14 10.50
N ARG A 40 -7.03 -26.33 11.57
CA ARG A 40 -7.58 -26.69 12.89
C ARG A 40 -8.48 -25.57 13.38
N GLY A 41 -9.77 -25.85 13.47
CA GLY A 41 -10.79 -24.91 13.95
C GLY A 41 -11.24 -25.22 15.37
N PHE A 42 -11.45 -24.19 16.16
CA PHE A 42 -11.94 -24.28 17.55
C PHE A 42 -13.16 -23.38 17.71
N ASP A 43 -14.23 -23.93 18.29
CA ASP A 43 -15.48 -23.19 18.53
C ASP A 43 -16.27 -23.81 19.67
N LEU A 44 -17.17 -23.04 20.27
CA LEU A 44 -18.15 -23.56 21.23
C LEU A 44 -19.13 -24.53 20.57
N PHE A 45 -19.53 -24.24 19.35
CA PHE A 45 -20.61 -24.95 18.64
C PHE A 45 -21.85 -25.03 19.50
N GLU A 46 -22.39 -26.23 19.72
CA GLU A 46 -23.57 -26.51 20.55
C GLU A 46 -23.34 -26.35 22.06
N ASP A 47 -22.09 -26.15 22.51
CA ASP A 47 -21.77 -25.84 23.92
C ASP A 47 -21.99 -24.35 24.23
N ALA A 48 -22.34 -23.55 23.23
CA ALA A 48 -22.68 -22.15 23.42
C ALA A 48 -23.97 -22.01 24.21
N THR A 49 -23.97 -21.07 25.17
CA THR A 49 -25.11 -20.76 26.04
C THR A 49 -25.41 -19.27 26.03
N THR A 50 -26.57 -18.88 26.56
CA THR A 50 -26.89 -17.46 26.73
C THR A 50 -25.82 -16.73 27.55
N GLU A 51 -25.25 -17.38 28.57
CA GLU A 51 -24.22 -16.82 29.41
C GLU A 51 -22.94 -16.57 28.62
N THR A 52 -22.49 -17.53 27.78
CA THR A 52 -21.31 -17.34 26.91
C THR A 52 -21.53 -16.26 25.87
N ASP A 53 -22.74 -16.12 25.35
CA ASP A 53 -23.11 -15.08 24.39
C ASP A 53 -23.04 -13.67 25.04
N VAL A 54 -23.57 -13.56 26.26
CA VAL A 54 -23.47 -12.31 27.02
C VAL A 54 -22.01 -12.00 27.38
N GLU A 55 -21.23 -12.99 27.83
CA GLU A 55 -19.80 -12.82 28.17
C GLU A 55 -18.99 -12.30 26.98
N GLU A 56 -19.33 -12.71 25.75
CA GLU A 56 -18.58 -12.34 24.54
C GLU A 56 -19.30 -11.30 23.67
N ASN A 57 -20.44 -10.77 24.13
CA ASN A 57 -21.31 -9.89 23.33
C ASN A 57 -21.59 -10.48 21.94
N ASN A 58 -21.85 -11.78 21.89
CA ASN A 58 -22.15 -12.47 20.65
C ASN A 58 -23.63 -12.35 20.31
N VAL A 59 -23.91 -11.95 19.08
CA VAL A 59 -25.29 -11.83 18.54
C VAL A 59 -25.54 -12.81 17.38
N LYS A 60 -24.53 -13.61 17.01
CA LYS A 60 -24.62 -14.55 15.89
C LYS A 60 -25.21 -15.90 16.38
N ALA A 61 -26.03 -16.48 15.56
CA ALA A 61 -26.52 -17.84 15.80
C ALA A 61 -25.34 -18.84 15.71
N HIS A 62 -25.36 -19.82 16.61
CA HIS A 62 -24.37 -20.89 16.65
C HIS A 62 -24.67 -21.97 15.63
N ASN A 63 -23.64 -22.63 15.14
CA ASN A 63 -23.74 -23.80 14.28
C ASN A 63 -23.37 -25.05 15.09
N THR A 64 -23.95 -26.19 14.75
CA THR A 64 -23.52 -27.43 15.35
C THR A 64 -22.19 -27.89 14.75
N LYS A 65 -21.38 -28.54 15.57
CA LYS A 65 -20.13 -29.15 15.09
C LYS A 65 -20.35 -30.12 13.94
N ALA A 66 -21.44 -30.89 13.99
CA ALA A 66 -21.82 -31.84 12.95
C ALA A 66 -22.09 -31.14 11.60
N ALA A 67 -22.79 -29.99 11.61
CA ALA A 67 -23.05 -29.23 10.39
C ALA A 67 -21.77 -28.66 9.77
N VAL A 68 -20.88 -28.11 10.61
CA VAL A 68 -19.59 -27.58 10.16
C VAL A 68 -18.67 -28.70 9.66
N LEU A 69 -18.61 -29.83 10.39
CA LEU A 69 -17.88 -31.02 9.99
C LEU A 69 -18.30 -31.49 8.59
N LYS A 70 -19.61 -31.62 8.36
CA LYS A 70 -20.14 -32.00 7.05
C LYS A 70 -19.71 -31.03 5.95
N ARG A 71 -19.86 -29.73 6.19
CA ARG A 71 -19.45 -28.68 5.21
C ARG A 71 -17.99 -28.80 4.83
N LEU A 72 -17.10 -29.00 5.80
CA LEU A 72 -15.66 -29.15 5.55
C LEU A 72 -15.32 -30.49 4.86
N GLN A 73 -16.06 -31.57 5.18
CA GLN A 73 -15.95 -32.85 4.48
C GLN A 73 -16.35 -32.75 3.01
N ASP A 74 -17.48 -32.09 2.73
CA ASP A 74 -17.96 -31.86 1.36
C ASP A 74 -16.96 -31.00 0.57
N PHE A 75 -16.39 -29.97 1.20
CA PHE A 75 -15.32 -29.17 0.61
C PHE A 75 -14.06 -29.99 0.36
N ARG A 76 -13.63 -30.81 1.32
CA ARG A 76 -12.47 -31.70 1.16
C ARG A 76 -12.63 -32.64 0.00
N ALA A 77 -13.79 -33.26 -0.17
CA ALA A 77 -14.08 -34.17 -1.28
C ALA A 77 -13.92 -33.44 -2.64
N LYS A 78 -14.46 -32.23 -2.78
CA LYS A 78 -14.32 -31.40 -4.00
C LYS A 78 -12.86 -30.99 -4.26
N MET A 79 -12.07 -30.75 -3.23
CA MET A 79 -10.65 -30.40 -3.39
C MET A 79 -9.82 -31.61 -3.79
N LEU A 80 -10.15 -32.80 -3.28
CA LEU A 80 -9.49 -34.05 -3.65
C LEU A 80 -9.64 -34.35 -5.16
N GLU A 81 -10.82 -34.11 -5.75
CA GLU A 81 -11.04 -34.20 -7.19
C GLU A 81 -10.09 -33.29 -7.99
N LYS A 82 -9.70 -32.16 -7.39
CA LYS A 82 -8.73 -31.21 -7.96
C LYS A 82 -7.28 -31.50 -7.58
N LYS A 83 -7.01 -32.67 -6.99
CA LYS A 83 -5.68 -33.07 -6.47
C LYS A 83 -5.14 -32.13 -5.38
N LYS A 84 -6.02 -31.50 -4.60
CA LYS A 84 -5.67 -30.68 -3.45
C LYS A 84 -6.02 -31.40 -2.16
N VAL A 85 -5.12 -31.41 -1.20
CA VAL A 85 -5.27 -32.14 0.07
C VAL A 85 -5.63 -31.17 1.19
N PHE A 86 -6.89 -31.17 1.59
CA PHE A 86 -7.38 -30.42 2.73
C PHE A 86 -7.52 -31.34 3.95
N THR A 87 -6.58 -31.23 4.90
CA THR A 87 -6.66 -31.93 6.17
C THR A 87 -7.20 -30.98 7.24
N PHE A 88 -8.20 -31.41 7.99
CA PHE A 88 -8.77 -30.54 9.01
C PHE A 88 -9.17 -31.30 10.29
N GLN A 89 -9.23 -30.56 11.40
CA GLN A 89 -9.67 -30.99 12.72
C GLN A 89 -10.56 -29.91 13.34
N LEU A 90 -11.59 -30.33 14.10
CA LEU A 90 -12.46 -29.43 14.83
C LEU A 90 -12.43 -29.72 16.33
N GLY A 91 -12.01 -28.74 17.12
CA GLY A 91 -12.10 -28.72 18.57
C GLY A 91 -13.40 -28.06 19.02
N GLN A 92 -14.14 -28.67 19.94
CA GLN A 92 -15.36 -28.12 20.54
C GLN A 92 -15.11 -27.72 21.99
N GLY A 93 -15.75 -26.64 22.41
CA GLY A 93 -15.71 -26.13 23.77
C GLY A 93 -15.09 -24.75 23.88
N ASN A 94 -15.11 -24.23 25.10
CA ASN A 94 -14.55 -22.91 25.40
C ASN A 94 -13.04 -22.85 25.07
N THR A 95 -12.64 -21.91 24.21
CA THR A 95 -11.25 -21.80 23.74
C THR A 95 -10.26 -21.51 24.88
N ARG A 96 -10.71 -20.84 25.95
CA ARG A 96 -9.88 -20.65 27.17
C ARG A 96 -9.45 -21.96 27.82
N GLU A 97 -10.27 -23.01 27.68
CA GLU A 97 -10.01 -24.34 28.23
C GLU A 97 -9.40 -25.26 27.18
N THR A 98 -9.96 -25.28 25.98
CA THR A 98 -9.54 -26.21 24.91
C THR A 98 -8.15 -25.89 24.36
N LEU A 99 -7.68 -24.64 24.47
CA LEU A 99 -6.31 -24.25 24.10
C LEU A 99 -5.32 -24.32 25.25
N ASN A 100 -5.81 -24.39 26.49
CA ASN A 100 -4.96 -24.33 27.66
C ASN A 100 -4.04 -25.56 27.75
N ASN A 101 -2.76 -25.33 28.08
CA ASN A 101 -1.75 -26.38 28.26
C ASN A 101 -1.49 -27.30 27.04
N ARG A 102 -1.90 -26.89 25.85
CA ARG A 102 -1.60 -27.63 24.63
C ARG A 102 -0.24 -27.23 24.06
N THR A 103 0.62 -28.21 23.83
CA THR A 103 1.95 -28.03 23.22
C THR A 103 1.93 -28.14 21.70
N ASP A 104 0.83 -28.62 21.13
CA ASP A 104 0.64 -28.85 19.69
C ASP A 104 0.00 -27.68 18.95
N LEU A 105 -0.20 -26.52 19.62
CA LEU A 105 -0.77 -25.30 19.03
C LEU A 105 0.26 -24.51 18.23
N THR A 106 0.85 -25.17 17.25
CA THR A 106 1.77 -24.54 16.30
C THR A 106 1.16 -24.55 14.91
N ALA A 107 1.19 -23.41 14.24
CA ALA A 107 0.77 -23.24 12.84
C ALA A 107 1.50 -22.08 12.20
N ASP A 108 1.54 -22.05 10.88
CA ASP A 108 2.12 -20.92 10.14
C ASP A 108 1.27 -19.66 10.28
N LEU A 109 -0.05 -19.82 10.40
CA LEU A 109 -1.02 -18.75 10.63
C LEU A 109 -1.97 -19.13 11.76
N ILE A 110 -2.14 -18.24 12.73
CA ILE A 110 -3.16 -18.31 13.77
C ILE A 110 -4.14 -17.17 13.57
N LEU A 111 -5.43 -17.46 13.48
CA LEU A 111 -6.51 -16.48 13.44
C LEU A 111 -7.33 -16.57 14.72
N LEU A 112 -7.32 -15.51 15.51
CA LEU A 112 -8.07 -15.37 16.76
C LEU A 112 -9.34 -14.58 16.53
N GLY A 113 -10.49 -15.23 16.67
CA GLY A 113 -11.82 -14.65 16.51
C GLY A 113 -12.88 -15.40 17.33
N GLY A 114 -12.45 -16.11 18.38
CA GLY A 114 -13.32 -16.94 19.22
C GLY A 114 -14.13 -16.16 20.26
N GLY A 115 -13.71 -14.92 20.59
CA GLY A 115 -14.39 -14.06 21.54
C GLY A 115 -13.99 -12.61 21.44
N ASN A 116 -14.76 -11.73 22.09
CA ASN A 116 -14.56 -10.28 22.13
C ASN A 116 -14.10 -9.79 23.50
N SER A 117 -14.34 -10.56 24.56
CA SER A 117 -13.99 -10.16 25.92
C SER A 117 -12.47 -10.10 26.10
N ILE A 118 -12.01 -9.17 26.96
CA ILE A 118 -10.58 -9.03 27.28
C ILE A 118 -10.00 -10.35 27.80
N LYS A 119 -10.79 -11.08 28.58
CA LYS A 119 -10.34 -12.34 29.19
C LYS A 119 -10.12 -13.42 28.12
N THR A 120 -11.08 -13.64 27.24
CA THR A 120 -10.98 -14.67 26.18
C THR A 120 -9.83 -14.37 25.23
N VAL A 121 -9.74 -13.14 24.72
CA VAL A 121 -8.66 -12.77 23.79
C VAL A 121 -7.27 -12.86 24.47
N SER A 122 -7.16 -12.50 25.76
CA SER A 122 -5.90 -12.63 26.51
C SER A 122 -5.49 -14.07 26.68
N ASP A 123 -6.42 -14.95 27.06
CA ASP A 123 -6.15 -16.38 27.25
C ASP A 123 -5.82 -17.08 25.94
N GLU A 124 -6.57 -16.81 24.87
CA GLU A 124 -6.25 -17.33 23.54
C GLU A 124 -4.85 -16.91 23.09
N TYR A 125 -4.54 -15.59 23.15
CA TYR A 125 -3.23 -15.09 22.72
C TYR A 125 -2.09 -15.68 23.57
N LYS A 126 -2.26 -15.80 24.89
CA LYS A 126 -1.27 -16.39 25.78
C LYS A 126 -0.85 -17.80 25.33
N ASN A 127 -1.80 -18.59 24.83
CA ASN A 127 -1.55 -19.96 24.39
C ASN A 127 -0.90 -20.07 23.02
N VAL A 128 -1.04 -19.04 22.15
CA VAL A 128 -0.55 -19.07 20.77
C VAL A 128 0.55 -18.04 20.46
N LYS A 129 0.93 -17.19 21.38
CA LYS A 129 1.88 -16.07 21.20
C LYS A 129 3.28 -16.46 20.71
N HIS A 130 3.63 -17.74 20.77
CA HIS A 130 4.90 -18.29 20.31
C HIS A 130 4.92 -18.55 18.79
N ASN A 131 3.78 -18.43 18.12
CA ASN A 131 3.71 -18.63 16.68
C ASN A 131 4.16 -17.39 15.90
N SER A 132 4.68 -17.60 14.71
CA SER A 132 5.28 -16.55 13.89
C SER A 132 4.27 -15.53 13.40
N LEU A 133 3.05 -15.93 13.08
CA LEU A 133 2.00 -15.05 12.57
C LEU A 133 0.69 -15.26 13.32
N VAL A 134 0.29 -14.28 14.10
CA VAL A 134 -0.98 -14.25 14.83
C VAL A 134 -1.82 -13.08 14.34
N VAL A 135 -3.02 -13.37 13.91
CA VAL A 135 -4.01 -12.40 13.40
C VAL A 135 -5.18 -12.36 14.35
N PHE A 136 -5.54 -11.18 14.80
CA PHE A 136 -6.74 -10.94 15.59
C PHE A 136 -7.85 -10.40 14.70
N ASP A 137 -9.03 -10.95 14.80
CA ASP A 137 -10.25 -10.40 14.23
C ASP A 137 -10.85 -9.33 15.18
N HIS A 138 -11.69 -8.44 14.66
CA HIS A 138 -12.40 -7.43 15.43
C HIS A 138 -11.53 -6.36 16.13
N TYR A 139 -10.42 -5.93 15.52
CA TYR A 139 -9.73 -4.73 15.99
C TYR A 139 -10.52 -3.47 15.59
N ILE A 140 -10.68 -2.53 16.52
CA ILE A 140 -11.45 -1.30 16.33
C ILE A 140 -10.51 -0.11 16.26
N THR A 141 -10.60 0.71 15.19
CA THR A 141 -9.75 1.90 15.02
C THR A 141 -10.34 3.11 15.75
N LYS A 142 -9.46 4.09 16.10
CA LYS A 142 -9.88 5.30 16.82
C LYS A 142 -10.75 6.25 16.01
N ASP A 143 -10.70 6.13 14.68
CA ASP A 143 -11.41 7.05 13.77
C ASP A 143 -12.87 6.66 13.54
N GLU A 144 -13.29 5.53 14.10
CA GLU A 144 -14.69 5.08 14.05
C GLU A 144 -15.48 5.79 15.13
N LYS A 145 -16.14 6.91 14.76
CA LYS A 145 -16.93 7.76 15.66
C LYS A 145 -18.13 7.04 16.30
N ASP A 146 -18.56 5.93 15.73
CA ASP A 146 -19.74 5.14 16.16
C ASP A 146 -19.31 3.78 16.72
N ASN A 147 -18.32 3.76 17.58
CA ASN A 147 -17.78 2.56 18.16
C ASN A 147 -18.79 1.92 19.13
N ILE A 148 -19.49 0.93 18.62
CA ILE A 148 -20.70 0.34 19.21
C ILE A 148 -20.36 -0.67 20.31
N LEU A 149 -19.11 -1.17 20.35
CA LEU A 149 -18.72 -2.15 21.36
C LEU A 149 -18.29 -1.48 22.68
N PRO A 150 -18.92 -1.81 23.80
CA PRO A 150 -18.43 -1.43 25.13
C PRO A 150 -16.97 -1.82 25.36
N LYS A 151 -16.25 -1.09 26.20
CA LYS A 151 -14.79 -1.29 26.39
C LYS A 151 -14.42 -2.69 26.84
N GLU A 152 -15.28 -3.35 27.60
CA GLU A 152 -15.13 -4.74 28.06
C GLU A 152 -15.08 -5.76 26.92
N PHE A 153 -15.69 -5.45 25.76
CA PHE A 153 -15.69 -6.28 24.55
C PHE A 153 -14.66 -5.82 23.50
N GLN A 154 -13.77 -4.92 23.87
CA GLN A 154 -12.64 -4.51 23.03
C GLN A 154 -11.38 -5.28 23.41
N GLY A 155 -11.49 -6.59 23.62
CA GLY A 155 -10.41 -7.46 24.06
C GLY A 155 -9.20 -7.43 23.11
N VAL A 156 -9.47 -7.43 21.80
CA VAL A 156 -8.43 -7.33 20.77
C VAL A 156 -7.63 -6.04 20.91
N ASN A 157 -8.30 -4.90 21.04
CA ASN A 157 -7.64 -3.60 21.21
C ASN A 157 -6.75 -3.57 22.46
N LYS A 158 -7.26 -4.09 23.59
CA LYS A 158 -6.54 -4.16 24.84
C LYS A 158 -5.30 -5.04 24.75
N VAL A 159 -5.47 -6.29 24.31
CA VAL A 159 -4.37 -7.26 24.18
C VAL A 159 -3.34 -6.78 23.19
N PHE A 160 -3.77 -6.34 22.01
CA PHE A 160 -2.87 -5.83 20.99
C PHE A 160 -2.07 -4.62 21.45
N SER A 161 -2.67 -3.70 22.24
CA SER A 161 -1.95 -2.56 22.79
C SER A 161 -0.85 -2.96 23.78
N GLU A 162 -1.07 -4.03 24.54
CA GLU A 162 -0.14 -4.54 25.58
C GLU A 162 1.00 -5.38 24.99
N ILE A 163 0.87 -5.88 23.80
CA ILE A 163 1.96 -6.60 23.12
C ILE A 163 3.11 -5.61 22.91
N LYS A 164 4.17 -5.79 23.68
CA LYS A 164 5.38 -4.98 23.55
C LYS A 164 6.11 -5.39 22.29
N VAL A 165 6.26 -4.46 21.38
CA VAL A 165 7.23 -4.58 20.28
C VAL A 165 8.60 -4.63 20.94
N LYS A 166 9.11 -5.82 21.18
CA LYS A 166 10.46 -6.00 21.71
C LYS A 166 11.44 -5.51 20.64
N LYS A 167 12.63 -5.06 21.09
CA LYS A 167 13.75 -4.75 20.19
C LYS A 167 14.06 -5.92 19.23
N ASN A 168 13.50 -7.08 19.45
CA ASN A 168 13.80 -8.38 18.90
C ASN A 168 12.59 -8.93 18.13
N GLY A 169 12.31 -8.39 16.94
CA GLY A 169 11.57 -9.13 15.93
C GLY A 169 10.04 -9.14 15.99
N ILE A 170 9.37 -8.55 16.99
CA ILE A 170 7.91 -8.48 16.97
C ILE A 170 7.45 -7.24 16.22
N ARG A 171 6.71 -7.43 15.14
CA ARG A 171 6.03 -6.37 14.38
C ARG A 171 4.52 -6.42 14.61
N LYS A 172 3.90 -5.23 14.61
CA LYS A 172 2.46 -5.08 14.78
C LYS A 172 1.91 -4.26 13.63
N HIS A 173 0.86 -4.76 12.98
CA HIS A 173 0.18 -4.07 11.88
C HIS A 173 -1.33 -4.12 12.09
N VAL A 174 -2.03 -3.09 11.64
CA VAL A 174 -3.49 -3.08 11.55
C VAL A 174 -3.85 -3.01 10.07
N LEU A 175 -4.57 -4.01 9.60
CA LEU A 175 -5.00 -4.10 8.21
C LEU A 175 -6.47 -3.72 8.12
N PRO A 176 -6.89 -2.94 7.11
CA PRO A 176 -8.29 -2.69 6.88
C PRO A 176 -9.00 -4.03 6.55
N SER A 177 -10.07 -4.35 7.26
CA SER A 177 -10.95 -5.43 6.83
C SER A 177 -11.99 -4.86 5.86
N GLY A 178 -12.32 -5.63 4.82
CA GLY A 178 -13.40 -5.26 3.90
C GLY A 178 -14.79 -5.55 4.44
N ASP A 179 -14.90 -6.14 5.63
CA ASP A 179 -16.18 -6.61 6.18
C ASP A 179 -16.90 -5.48 6.89
N ILE A 180 -18.13 -5.22 6.45
CA ILE A 180 -19.07 -4.35 7.15
C ILE A 180 -19.72 -5.20 8.25
N VAL A 181 -19.51 -4.83 9.50
CA VAL A 181 -20.20 -5.47 10.63
C VAL A 181 -21.66 -5.05 10.61
N LEU A 182 -22.57 -6.01 10.84
CA LEU A 182 -23.99 -5.73 11.04
C LEU A 182 -24.16 -4.67 12.14
N GLY A 183 -24.59 -3.47 11.75
CA GLY A 183 -24.69 -2.31 12.65
C GLY A 183 -23.89 -1.09 12.21
N GLY A 184 -23.18 -1.14 11.07
CA GLY A 184 -22.53 0.01 10.44
C GLY A 184 -21.10 0.30 10.89
N GLY A 185 -20.49 -0.54 11.76
CA GLY A 185 -19.07 -0.43 12.13
C GLY A 185 -18.17 -1.23 11.19
N HIS A 186 -16.95 -0.75 11.01
CA HIS A 186 -15.88 -1.49 10.33
C HIS A 186 -14.95 -2.10 11.38
N THR A 187 -14.65 -3.39 11.24
CA THR A 187 -13.57 -4.01 12.01
C THR A 187 -12.34 -4.20 11.16
N HIS A 188 -11.19 -4.19 11.82
CA HIS A 188 -9.90 -4.37 11.19
C HIS A 188 -9.24 -5.65 11.72
N LEU A 189 -8.30 -6.17 10.96
CA LEU A 189 -7.43 -7.24 11.42
C LEU A 189 -6.19 -6.65 12.07
N ALA A 190 -5.90 -7.06 13.30
CA ALA A 190 -4.64 -6.72 13.96
C ALA A 190 -3.66 -7.89 13.82
N VAL A 191 -2.49 -7.63 13.28
CA VAL A 191 -1.50 -8.66 12.93
C VAL A 191 -0.28 -8.51 13.81
N VAL A 192 0.15 -9.63 14.41
CA VAL A 192 1.42 -9.75 15.14
C VAL A 192 2.30 -10.74 14.39
N LEU A 193 3.44 -10.26 13.93
CA LEU A 193 4.45 -11.06 13.26
C LEU A 193 5.68 -11.15 14.14
N HIS A 194 6.13 -12.37 14.45
CA HIS A 194 7.40 -12.66 15.10
C HIS A 194 8.38 -13.23 14.09
N ASP A 195 9.40 -12.47 13.74
CA ASP A 195 10.46 -12.88 12.85
C ASP A 195 11.77 -13.04 13.65
N PRO A 196 12.20 -14.27 13.95
CA PRO A 196 13.42 -14.51 14.72
C PRO A 196 14.69 -14.02 14.00
N LYS A 197 14.67 -13.84 12.69
CA LYS A 197 15.80 -13.27 11.95
C LYS A 197 16.01 -11.78 12.23
N LEU A 198 15.00 -11.09 12.77
CA LEU A 198 15.09 -9.70 13.19
C LEU A 198 15.67 -9.55 14.60
N ASP A 199 15.83 -10.66 15.35
CA ASP A 199 16.46 -10.64 16.68
C ASP A 199 17.95 -10.28 16.60
N ASP A 200 18.60 -10.56 15.49
CA ASP A 200 20.01 -10.25 15.22
C ASP A 200 20.23 -8.83 14.63
N LEU A 201 19.18 -8.11 14.30
CA LEU A 201 19.29 -6.74 13.80
C LEU A 201 19.53 -5.76 14.95
N SER A 202 20.65 -5.08 14.88
CA SER A 202 21.18 -4.09 15.82
C SER A 202 20.11 -3.12 16.36
N PRO A 203 20.21 -2.71 17.66
CA PRO A 203 19.20 -1.94 18.39
C PRO A 203 18.99 -0.47 17.93
N SER A 204 19.47 -0.08 16.78
CA SER A 204 19.50 1.32 16.33
C SER A 204 18.32 1.79 15.47
N LEU A 205 17.40 0.90 15.08
CA LEU A 205 16.20 1.31 14.33
C LEU A 205 15.08 1.70 15.30
N LYS A 206 15.22 2.84 15.93
CA LYS A 206 14.06 3.55 16.47
C LYS A 206 13.21 3.98 15.26
N SER A 207 11.99 3.47 15.14
CA SER A 207 11.01 4.09 14.25
C SER A 207 10.74 5.50 14.80
N VAL A 208 11.37 6.48 14.22
CA VAL A 208 11.02 7.87 14.46
C VAL A 208 9.80 8.12 13.57
N PRO A 209 8.62 8.44 14.13
CA PRO A 209 7.50 8.86 13.31
C PRO A 209 7.88 10.20 12.69
N ILE A 210 8.35 10.17 11.45
CA ILE A 210 8.58 11.38 10.67
C ILE A 210 7.23 11.74 10.08
N VAL A 211 6.59 12.75 10.65
CA VAL A 211 5.41 13.38 10.05
C VAL A 211 5.94 14.39 9.05
N VAL A 212 5.90 14.06 7.77
CA VAL A 212 6.17 15.00 6.71
C VAL A 212 4.84 15.64 6.32
N ASN A 213 4.70 16.93 6.60
CA ASN A 213 3.61 17.72 6.05
C ASN A 213 4.04 18.16 4.66
N PRO A 214 3.49 17.56 3.59
CA PRO A 214 3.82 17.99 2.24
C PRO A 214 3.31 19.43 2.07
N ARG A 215 4.22 20.33 1.74
CA ARG A 215 3.86 21.70 1.32
C ARG A 215 3.83 21.71 -0.20
N ASP A 216 2.79 22.34 -0.74
CA ASP A 216 2.76 22.64 -2.17
C ASP A 216 3.92 23.58 -2.48
N CYS A 217 4.69 23.25 -3.51
CA CYS A 217 5.81 24.10 -3.94
C CYS A 217 5.35 25.39 -4.63
N VAL A 218 4.07 25.54 -4.92
CA VAL A 218 3.44 26.71 -5.53
C VAL A 218 2.04 26.93 -4.92
N PRO A 219 1.48 28.16 -4.96
CA PRO A 219 0.13 28.47 -4.49
C PRO A 219 -0.95 27.68 -5.24
N LYS A 220 -2.07 27.38 -4.55
CA LYS A 220 -3.20 26.63 -5.13
C LYS A 220 -3.79 27.29 -6.38
N ASP A 221 -3.93 28.60 -6.38
CA ASP A 221 -4.46 29.33 -7.53
C ASP A 221 -3.54 29.20 -8.74
N TYR A 222 -2.23 29.21 -8.52
CA TYR A 222 -1.25 28.97 -9.57
C TYR A 222 -1.41 27.56 -10.17
N ILE A 223 -1.64 26.54 -9.35
CA ILE A 223 -1.94 25.18 -9.83
C ILE A 223 -3.24 25.16 -10.65
N ARG A 224 -4.30 25.83 -10.18
CA ARG A 224 -5.56 25.91 -10.90
C ARG A 224 -5.41 26.58 -12.27
N ASP A 225 -4.64 27.65 -12.35
CA ASP A 225 -4.35 28.34 -13.61
C ASP A 225 -3.50 27.46 -14.56
N ASN A 226 -2.53 26.72 -14.04
CA ASN A 226 -1.78 25.73 -14.81
C ASN A 226 -2.73 24.70 -15.43
N ILE A 227 -3.65 24.14 -14.64
CA ILE A 227 -4.64 23.17 -15.13
C ILE A 227 -5.48 23.75 -16.26
N LYS A 228 -6.07 24.95 -16.06
CA LYS A 228 -6.90 25.63 -17.08
C LYS A 228 -6.15 25.88 -18.38
N ASN A 229 -4.87 26.25 -18.28
CA ASN A 229 -4.04 26.55 -19.44
C ASN A 229 -3.62 25.27 -20.16
N ASN A 230 -3.19 24.22 -19.47
CA ASN A 230 -2.85 22.95 -20.09
C ASN A 230 -4.06 22.28 -20.77
N MET A 231 -5.27 22.44 -20.24
CA MET A 231 -6.49 21.98 -20.90
C MET A 231 -6.75 22.65 -22.25
N LYS A 232 -6.17 23.82 -22.50
CA LYS A 232 -6.22 24.50 -23.81
C LYS A 232 -5.08 24.09 -24.73
N LEU A 233 -3.92 23.76 -24.17
CA LEU A 233 -2.71 23.41 -24.92
C LEU A 233 -2.71 21.96 -25.39
N ILE A 234 -3.27 21.04 -24.61
CA ILE A 234 -3.30 19.61 -24.91
C ILE A 234 -4.62 19.28 -25.60
N GLU A 235 -4.54 18.62 -26.76
CA GLU A 235 -5.70 18.23 -27.56
C GLU A 235 -6.66 17.32 -26.76
N LYS A 236 -7.97 17.44 -26.99
CA LYS A 236 -9.01 16.75 -26.21
C LYS A 236 -8.89 15.21 -26.25
N ASP A 237 -8.49 14.65 -27.37
CA ASP A 237 -8.30 13.21 -27.57
C ASP A 237 -6.97 12.67 -27.05
N LYS A 238 -6.11 13.55 -26.52
CA LYS A 238 -4.81 13.19 -25.93
C LYS A 238 -4.84 13.06 -24.43
N TRP A 239 -5.98 13.16 -23.79
CA TRP A 239 -6.10 12.96 -22.34
C TRP A 239 -6.24 11.48 -22.01
N ILE A 240 -5.50 11.02 -20.98
CA ILE A 240 -5.58 9.66 -20.48
C ILE A 240 -6.95 9.47 -19.82
N ASP A 241 -7.66 8.46 -20.27
CA ASP A 241 -8.92 7.99 -19.71
C ASP A 241 -8.88 6.47 -19.46
N LYS A 242 -10.01 5.93 -18.98
CA LYS A 242 -10.17 4.49 -18.74
C LYS A 242 -10.25 3.65 -20.02
N CYS A 243 -10.33 4.29 -21.18
CA CYS A 243 -10.50 3.61 -22.48
C CYS A 243 -9.16 3.21 -23.09
N MET A 244 -8.02 3.72 -22.59
CA MET A 244 -6.70 3.30 -23.05
C MET A 244 -6.38 1.92 -22.47
N GLN A 245 -6.69 0.89 -23.24
CA GLN A 245 -6.40 -0.49 -22.83
C GLN A 245 -5.04 -0.91 -23.38
N HIS A 246 -4.11 -1.12 -22.48
CA HIS A 246 -2.84 -1.74 -22.75
C HIS A 246 -2.72 -3.04 -21.95
N PHE A 247 -2.11 -4.04 -22.55
CA PHE A 247 -1.80 -5.31 -21.91
C PHE A 247 -0.30 -5.53 -21.98
N GLY A 248 0.23 -6.28 -21.05
CA GLY A 248 1.64 -6.63 -21.02
C GLY A 248 2.40 -5.94 -19.88
N LYS A 249 3.72 -6.00 -20.00
CA LYS A 249 4.65 -5.55 -18.98
C LYS A 249 5.07 -4.10 -19.17
N VAL A 250 5.26 -3.40 -18.05
CA VAL A 250 5.91 -2.09 -18.00
C VAL A 250 7.18 -2.19 -17.19
N ILE A 251 8.26 -1.63 -17.69
CA ILE A 251 9.50 -1.39 -16.96
C ILE A 251 9.49 0.09 -16.61
N LEU A 252 9.27 0.40 -15.33
CA LEU A 252 9.18 1.78 -14.83
C LEU A 252 10.50 2.21 -14.19
N VAL A 253 11.11 3.27 -14.75
CA VAL A 253 12.39 3.79 -14.31
C VAL A 253 12.18 5.12 -13.59
N SER A 254 12.36 5.13 -12.27
CA SER A 254 12.39 6.32 -11.44
C SER A 254 13.76 7.01 -11.46
N ALA A 255 13.94 8.01 -10.63
CA ALA A 255 15.15 8.87 -10.62
C ALA A 255 16.14 8.53 -9.50
N GLY A 256 16.03 7.35 -8.89
CA GLY A 256 16.97 6.92 -7.87
C GLY A 256 18.39 6.77 -8.41
N PRO A 257 19.40 7.01 -7.58
CA PRO A 257 20.81 7.07 -8.03
C PRO A 257 21.44 5.70 -8.31
N ASN A 258 20.79 4.61 -7.90
CA ASN A 258 21.34 3.26 -7.98
C ASN A 258 20.81 2.45 -9.17
N ILE A 259 20.44 3.12 -10.27
CA ILE A 259 20.01 2.41 -11.49
C ILE A 259 21.22 1.70 -12.10
N ASP A 260 21.15 0.37 -12.13
CA ASP A 260 22.06 -0.45 -12.94
C ASP A 260 21.54 -0.49 -14.39
N TYR A 261 22.17 0.30 -15.25
CA TYR A 261 21.77 0.39 -16.66
C TYR A 261 22.05 -0.89 -17.44
N GLU A 262 23.01 -1.72 -17.05
CA GLU A 262 23.27 -3.00 -17.72
C GLU A 262 22.20 -4.03 -17.34
N GLU A 263 21.80 -4.10 -16.08
CA GLU A 263 20.66 -4.89 -15.65
C GLU A 263 19.36 -4.42 -16.33
N LEU A 264 19.14 -3.11 -16.41
CA LEU A 264 17.98 -2.55 -17.09
C LEU A 264 17.96 -2.92 -18.58
N LYS A 265 19.09 -2.82 -19.30
CA LYS A 265 19.20 -3.25 -20.70
C LYS A 265 18.98 -4.75 -20.86
N PHE A 266 19.49 -5.56 -19.92
CA PHE A 266 19.24 -7.00 -19.90
C PHE A 266 17.76 -7.30 -19.75
N THR A 267 17.10 -6.65 -18.80
CA THR A 267 15.65 -6.79 -18.56
C THR A 267 14.83 -6.39 -19.78
N ILE A 268 15.17 -5.27 -20.44
CA ILE A 268 14.49 -4.81 -21.66
C ILE A 268 14.67 -5.85 -22.80
N ARG A 269 15.88 -6.37 -22.98
CA ARG A 269 16.13 -7.40 -24.02
C ARG A 269 15.34 -8.68 -23.81
N ASN A 270 15.15 -9.07 -22.56
CA ASN A 270 14.38 -10.27 -22.20
C ASN A 270 12.87 -10.05 -22.23
N ASN A 271 12.41 -8.81 -22.31
CA ASN A 271 11.00 -8.44 -22.39
C ASN A 271 10.76 -7.48 -23.57
N PRO A 272 10.91 -7.93 -24.83
CA PRO A 272 10.93 -7.04 -26.00
C PRO A 272 9.61 -6.29 -26.22
N ASP A 273 8.49 -6.83 -25.73
CA ASP A 273 7.17 -6.22 -25.83
C ASP A 273 6.86 -5.26 -24.65
N ALA A 274 7.71 -5.25 -23.63
CA ALA A 274 7.52 -4.37 -22.47
C ALA A 274 7.64 -2.90 -22.85
N LYS A 275 6.80 -2.05 -22.24
CA LYS A 275 6.88 -0.59 -22.40
C LYS A 275 7.81 -0.02 -21.35
N VAL A 276 8.86 0.69 -21.78
CA VAL A 276 9.74 1.40 -20.85
C VAL A 276 9.13 2.76 -20.53
N MET A 277 8.75 2.96 -19.28
CA MET A 277 8.26 4.24 -18.74
C MET A 277 9.32 4.87 -17.86
N CYS A 278 9.39 6.20 -17.87
CA CYS A 278 10.29 6.91 -17.00
C CYS A 278 9.66 8.20 -16.44
N VAL A 279 10.31 8.78 -15.44
CA VAL A 279 10.01 10.14 -14.98
C VAL A 279 11.01 11.14 -15.55
N LYS A 280 10.64 12.42 -15.52
CA LYS A 280 11.46 13.48 -16.14
C LYS A 280 12.95 13.45 -15.74
N HIS A 281 13.28 13.10 -14.50
CA HIS A 281 14.67 13.12 -14.01
C HIS A 281 15.51 11.91 -14.46
N SER A 282 14.90 10.77 -14.74
CA SER A 282 15.60 9.61 -15.30
C SER A 282 15.69 9.63 -16.83
N TYR A 283 14.89 10.45 -17.49
CA TYR A 283 14.82 10.54 -18.94
C TYR A 283 16.18 10.83 -19.63
N PRO A 284 16.98 11.85 -19.20
CA PRO A 284 18.30 12.09 -19.80
C PRO A 284 19.27 10.92 -19.61
N GLY A 285 19.24 10.28 -18.44
CA GLY A 285 20.08 9.12 -18.15
C GLY A 285 19.78 7.92 -19.04
N LEU A 286 18.50 7.67 -19.33
CA LEU A 286 18.10 6.62 -20.28
C LEU A 286 18.62 6.89 -21.67
N LEU A 287 18.44 8.13 -22.18
CA LEU A 287 18.94 8.50 -23.50
C LEU A 287 20.47 8.41 -23.59
N ALA A 288 21.20 8.80 -22.54
CA ALA A 288 22.66 8.70 -22.48
C ALA A 288 23.15 7.23 -22.46
N ASN A 289 22.29 6.29 -22.14
CA ASN A 289 22.55 4.85 -22.18
C ASN A 289 21.87 4.14 -23.37
N ASP A 290 21.51 4.89 -24.41
CA ASP A 290 20.86 4.38 -25.64
C ASP A 290 19.51 3.66 -25.39
N ILE A 291 18.83 3.98 -24.28
CA ILE A 291 17.51 3.47 -23.98
C ILE A 291 16.49 4.55 -24.33
N LYS A 292 15.65 4.26 -25.33
CA LYS A 292 14.55 5.14 -25.74
C LYS A 292 13.27 4.72 -24.99
N PRO A 293 12.80 5.52 -24.00
CA PRO A 293 11.58 5.15 -23.30
C PRO A 293 10.36 5.32 -24.21
N TRP A 294 9.39 4.42 -24.05
CA TRP A 294 8.08 4.55 -24.68
C TRP A 294 7.32 5.76 -24.16
N GLY A 295 7.50 6.10 -22.86
CA GLY A 295 6.87 7.25 -22.25
C GLY A 295 7.67 7.87 -21.13
N CYS A 296 7.47 9.18 -20.95
CA CYS A 296 8.08 9.98 -19.88
C CYS A 296 6.99 10.76 -19.16
N VAL A 297 6.86 10.54 -17.83
CA VAL A 297 5.90 11.27 -17.00
C VAL A 297 6.50 12.57 -16.49
N VAL A 298 5.77 13.66 -16.72
CA VAL A 298 6.12 15.01 -16.31
C VAL A 298 5.07 15.54 -15.34
N LEU A 299 5.52 15.85 -14.14
CA LEU A 299 4.74 16.47 -13.07
C LEU A 299 5.62 17.52 -12.41
N ASP A 300 5.40 18.79 -12.71
CA ASP A 300 6.10 19.89 -12.05
C ASP A 300 5.32 21.21 -12.26
N PRO A 301 4.76 21.79 -11.20
CA PRO A 301 4.04 23.04 -11.34
C PRO A 301 4.94 24.27 -11.49
N ARG A 302 6.26 24.13 -11.47
CA ARG A 302 7.23 25.23 -11.62
C ARG A 302 7.55 25.51 -13.09
N SER A 303 7.83 26.76 -13.42
CA SER A 303 8.16 27.16 -14.80
C SER A 303 9.51 26.65 -15.28
N ILE A 304 9.65 26.46 -16.60
CA ILE A 304 10.93 26.07 -17.24
C ILE A 304 11.76 27.29 -17.66
N ASP A 305 11.12 28.45 -17.81
CA ASP A 305 11.72 29.69 -18.31
C ASP A 305 12.07 30.69 -17.18
N GLY A 306 11.76 30.37 -15.94
CA GLY A 306 12.03 31.24 -14.80
C GLY A 306 11.06 32.42 -14.68
N THR A 307 9.94 32.42 -15.42
CA THR A 307 8.91 33.48 -15.29
C THR A 307 8.15 33.39 -13.98
N SER A 308 8.17 32.22 -13.32
CA SER A 308 7.56 32.02 -12.02
C SER A 308 8.54 32.30 -10.88
N THR A 309 8.06 32.99 -9.84
CA THR A 309 8.80 33.20 -8.58
C THR A 309 8.92 31.93 -7.72
N HIS A 310 8.32 30.83 -8.15
CA HIS A 310 8.19 29.57 -7.36
C HIS A 310 9.25 28.51 -7.70
N GLY A 311 10.36 28.90 -8.33
CA GLY A 311 11.44 28.00 -8.73
C GLY A 311 11.36 27.60 -10.20
N ILE A 312 12.35 26.87 -10.65
CA ILE A 312 12.61 26.58 -12.07
C ILE A 312 12.76 25.07 -12.28
N VAL A 313 12.14 24.56 -13.35
CA VAL A 313 12.45 23.24 -13.89
C VAL A 313 13.72 23.33 -14.71
N ARG A 314 14.67 22.42 -14.52
CA ARG A 314 15.93 22.41 -15.27
C ARG A 314 15.66 22.07 -16.74
N LYS A 315 15.97 22.99 -17.66
CA LYS A 315 15.83 22.80 -19.12
C LYS A 315 16.65 21.63 -19.65
N GLU A 316 17.75 21.32 -18.99
CA GLU A 316 18.67 20.23 -19.32
C GLU A 316 17.95 18.87 -19.31
N LEU A 317 16.90 18.71 -18.50
CA LEU A 317 16.08 17.49 -18.47
C LEU A 317 15.43 17.19 -19.83
N PHE A 318 15.15 18.22 -20.63
CA PHE A 318 14.50 18.12 -21.93
C PHE A 318 15.38 18.69 -23.08
N LYS A 319 16.71 18.77 -22.87
CA LYS A 319 17.65 19.22 -23.91
C LYS A 319 17.51 18.39 -25.17
N THR A 320 17.43 17.07 -25.02
CA THR A 320 17.18 16.12 -26.09
C THR A 320 15.78 15.54 -25.91
N VAL A 321 14.94 15.65 -26.94
CA VAL A 321 13.62 15.05 -27.00
C VAL A 321 13.63 14.02 -28.08
N ASP A 322 13.46 12.73 -27.71
CA ASP A 322 13.32 11.66 -28.71
C ASP A 322 11.89 11.70 -29.27
N PRO A 323 11.71 11.75 -30.60
CA PRO A 323 10.40 11.91 -31.21
C PRO A 323 9.48 10.69 -31.02
N THR A 324 10.03 9.54 -30.64
CA THR A 324 9.27 8.32 -30.40
C THR A 324 8.74 8.24 -28.95
N THR A 325 9.28 9.04 -28.05
CA THR A 325 8.85 9.10 -26.64
C THR A 325 7.55 9.88 -26.51
N LYS A 326 6.57 9.32 -25.83
CA LYS A 326 5.32 9.98 -25.44
C LYS A 326 5.51 10.69 -24.09
N PHE A 327 5.21 11.98 -24.03
CA PHE A 327 5.29 12.74 -22.79
C PHE A 327 3.91 12.81 -22.13
N PHE A 328 3.79 12.20 -20.95
CA PHE A 328 2.57 12.21 -20.15
C PHE A 328 2.65 13.36 -19.15
N VAL A 329 2.05 14.49 -19.53
CA VAL A 329 2.15 15.76 -18.81
C VAL A 329 0.95 15.91 -17.88
N ALA A 330 1.21 16.11 -16.59
CA ALA A 330 0.16 16.41 -15.62
C ALA A 330 -0.48 17.77 -15.93
N SER A 331 -1.81 17.87 -15.82
CA SER A 331 -2.50 19.12 -16.04
C SER A 331 -2.01 20.27 -15.15
N MET A 332 -1.52 19.95 -13.94
CA MET A 332 -0.96 20.92 -13.01
C MET A 332 0.49 21.34 -13.34
N THR A 333 1.13 20.74 -14.31
CA THR A 333 2.47 21.15 -14.77
C THR A 333 2.40 22.57 -15.30
N ASP A 334 3.46 23.35 -15.08
CA ASP A 334 3.51 24.71 -15.59
C ASP A 334 3.40 24.73 -17.12
N PRO A 335 2.54 25.60 -17.70
CA PRO A 335 2.34 25.65 -19.16
C PRO A 335 3.61 25.95 -19.96
N SER A 336 4.62 26.61 -19.36
CA SER A 336 5.91 26.85 -20.03
C SER A 336 6.65 25.55 -20.34
N VAL A 337 6.51 24.52 -19.48
CA VAL A 337 7.06 23.19 -19.72
C VAL A 337 6.34 22.50 -20.87
N THR A 338 4.99 22.58 -20.87
CA THR A 338 4.16 22.01 -21.95
C THR A 338 4.49 22.64 -23.29
N ASN A 339 4.53 23.99 -23.35
CA ASN A 339 4.89 24.72 -24.55
C ASN A 339 6.30 24.36 -25.04
N TYR A 340 7.27 24.27 -24.13
CA TYR A 340 8.64 23.88 -24.47
C TYR A 340 8.69 22.50 -25.15
N LEU A 341 7.91 21.54 -24.66
CA LEU A 341 7.79 20.21 -25.26
C LEU A 341 7.09 20.25 -26.63
N ILE A 342 6.04 21.10 -26.77
CA ILE A 342 5.36 21.32 -28.06
C ILE A 342 6.35 21.90 -29.09
N ASP A 343 7.12 22.91 -28.73
CA ASP A 343 8.15 23.53 -29.60
C ASP A 343 9.21 22.51 -30.04
N LYS A 344 9.51 21.52 -29.19
CA LYS A 344 10.40 20.39 -29.51
C LYS A 344 9.71 19.29 -30.33
N LYS A 345 8.45 19.48 -30.74
CA LYS A 345 7.64 18.50 -31.48
C LYS A 345 7.44 17.18 -30.74
N ALA A 346 7.39 17.22 -29.40
CA ALA A 346 7.10 16.05 -28.57
C ALA A 346 5.65 15.59 -28.76
N THR A 347 5.43 14.28 -28.71
CA THR A 347 4.08 13.73 -28.62
C THR A 347 3.61 13.82 -27.17
N ILE A 348 2.56 14.65 -26.90
CA ILE A 348 2.08 14.93 -25.56
C ILE A 348 0.75 14.24 -25.32
N TYR A 349 0.61 13.64 -24.13
CA TYR A 349 -0.62 13.16 -23.52
C TYR A 349 -0.85 13.87 -22.21
N GLY A 350 -2.09 14.26 -21.90
CA GLY A 350 -2.47 14.89 -20.65
C GLY A 350 -2.99 13.87 -19.63
N TRP A 351 -2.82 14.17 -18.36
CA TRP A 351 -3.43 13.46 -17.25
C TRP A 351 -3.71 14.40 -16.08
N HIS A 352 -4.72 14.06 -15.27
CA HIS A 352 -5.10 14.87 -14.12
C HIS A 352 -4.57 14.20 -12.83
N ALA A 353 -3.78 14.95 -12.06
CA ALA A 353 -3.33 14.51 -10.77
C ALA A 353 -4.38 14.84 -9.69
N PHE A 354 -4.74 13.85 -8.88
CA PHE A 354 -5.48 14.11 -7.66
C PHE A 354 -4.50 14.62 -6.59
N THR A 355 -4.77 15.78 -6.01
CA THR A 355 -3.98 16.32 -4.90
C THR A 355 -4.92 16.77 -3.77
N GLU A 356 -4.56 16.39 -2.54
CA GLU A 356 -5.33 16.82 -1.36
C GLU A 356 -5.24 18.32 -1.11
N SER A 357 -4.19 18.95 -1.61
CA SER A 357 -3.98 20.41 -1.50
C SER A 357 -5.03 21.23 -2.23
N LEU A 358 -5.72 20.65 -3.21
CA LEU A 358 -6.82 21.29 -3.91
C LEU A 358 -8.15 21.22 -3.14
N ARG A 359 -8.19 20.44 -2.04
CA ARG A 359 -9.38 20.39 -1.16
C ARG A 359 -9.42 21.59 -0.23
N GLU A 360 -10.63 22.03 0.08
CA GLU A 360 -10.82 23.01 1.16
C GLU A 360 -10.55 22.38 2.53
N GLU A 361 -10.07 23.19 3.48
CA GLU A 361 -9.69 22.73 4.82
C GLU A 361 -10.89 22.18 5.61
N SER A 362 -12.10 22.72 5.38
CA SER A 362 -13.36 22.24 5.93
C SER A 362 -13.71 20.81 5.49
N GLU A 363 -13.28 20.39 4.30
CA GLU A 363 -13.53 19.07 3.72
C GLU A 363 -12.53 18.02 4.21
N ARG A 364 -11.28 18.45 4.52
CA ARG A 364 -10.26 17.60 5.13
C ARG A 364 -10.67 17.14 6.53
N SER A 365 -11.31 18.02 7.30
CA SER A 365 -11.74 17.73 8.67
C SER A 365 -12.96 16.80 8.75
N GLN A 366 -13.71 16.62 7.68
CA GLN A 366 -14.94 15.82 7.66
C GLN A 366 -14.75 14.38 7.15
N GLY A 367 -13.54 13.98 6.76
CA GLY A 367 -13.24 12.61 6.31
C GLY A 367 -14.02 12.15 5.06
N ILE A 368 -14.57 13.09 4.29
CA ILE A 368 -15.44 12.78 3.17
C ILE A 368 -14.61 12.33 1.96
N HIS A 369 -14.61 11.03 1.70
CA HIS A 369 -13.94 10.42 0.55
C HIS A 369 -14.64 10.65 -0.80
N ASN A 370 -15.83 11.24 -0.83
CA ASN A 370 -16.66 11.40 -2.03
C ASN A 370 -16.35 12.64 -2.88
N ASN A 371 -15.21 13.29 -2.70
CA ASN A 371 -14.94 14.60 -3.31
C ASN A 371 -14.23 14.58 -4.68
N GLN A 372 -14.04 13.42 -5.31
CA GLN A 372 -13.58 13.42 -6.72
C GLN A 372 -14.49 14.26 -7.62
N ILE A 373 -15.80 14.16 -7.43
CA ILE A 373 -16.80 14.88 -8.23
C ILE A 373 -16.69 16.40 -7.98
N LYS A 374 -16.58 16.84 -6.72
CA LYS A 374 -16.43 18.27 -6.39
C LYS A 374 -15.14 18.89 -6.94
N VAL A 375 -14.01 18.18 -6.84
CA VAL A 375 -12.74 18.65 -7.42
C VAL A 375 -12.85 18.76 -8.95
N LEU A 376 -13.55 17.83 -9.60
CA LEU A 376 -13.80 17.88 -11.03
C LEU A 376 -14.68 19.10 -11.41
N ASP A 377 -15.74 19.35 -10.64
CA ASP A 377 -16.66 20.48 -10.85
C ASP A 377 -15.95 21.83 -10.64
N GLU A 378 -15.17 21.99 -9.55
CA GLU A 378 -14.41 23.20 -9.26
C GLU A 378 -13.34 23.52 -10.32
N LEU A 379 -12.71 22.51 -10.89
CA LEU A 379 -11.71 22.68 -11.94
C LEU A 379 -12.31 22.76 -13.34
N ASN A 380 -13.65 22.62 -13.47
CA ASN A 380 -14.35 22.53 -14.74
C ASN A 380 -13.73 21.49 -15.67
N LEU A 381 -13.34 20.34 -15.13
CA LEU A 381 -12.82 19.24 -15.92
C LEU A 381 -13.95 18.60 -16.73
N PRO A 382 -13.69 18.12 -17.96
CA PRO A 382 -14.67 17.43 -18.76
C PRO A 382 -15.29 16.23 -18.02
N GLU A 383 -16.57 15.96 -18.28
CA GLU A 383 -17.24 14.77 -17.79
C GLU A 383 -16.46 13.50 -18.21
N GLY A 384 -16.28 12.57 -17.28
CA GLY A 384 -15.50 11.35 -17.50
C GLY A 384 -13.99 11.48 -17.25
N SER A 385 -13.48 12.68 -16.91
CA SER A 385 -12.06 12.86 -16.55
C SER A 385 -11.66 11.95 -15.38
N THR A 386 -10.49 11.31 -15.50
CA THR A 386 -9.95 10.45 -14.46
C THR A 386 -8.88 11.18 -13.66
N LEU A 387 -9.03 11.22 -12.33
CA LEU A 387 -8.02 11.74 -11.42
C LEU A 387 -7.10 10.61 -10.99
N ILE A 388 -5.79 10.79 -11.22
CA ILE A 388 -4.75 9.82 -10.86
C ILE A 388 -4.28 10.11 -9.44
N THR A 389 -4.49 9.16 -8.55
CA THR A 389 -3.93 9.14 -7.20
C THR A 389 -2.55 8.47 -7.19
N GLY A 390 -1.90 8.44 -6.06
CA GLY A 390 -0.65 7.69 -5.85
C GLY A 390 0.50 8.56 -5.36
N GLY A 391 0.65 8.68 -4.06
CA GLY A 391 1.80 9.25 -3.37
C GLY A 391 2.19 10.69 -3.73
N THR A 392 3.29 11.11 -3.14
CA THR A 392 3.82 12.48 -3.22
C THR A 392 4.75 12.71 -4.42
N CYS A 393 5.24 11.66 -5.09
CA CYS A 393 6.19 11.80 -6.19
C CYS A 393 5.65 11.33 -7.56
N ALA A 394 6.26 11.84 -8.62
CA ALA A 394 5.89 11.50 -9.99
C ALA A 394 6.00 10.00 -10.29
N ALA A 395 7.01 9.32 -9.73
CA ALA A 395 7.21 7.89 -9.97
C ALA A 395 6.06 7.03 -9.42
N MET A 396 5.59 7.33 -8.21
CA MET A 396 4.45 6.66 -7.61
C MET A 396 3.17 6.89 -8.41
N ARG A 397 2.94 8.13 -8.86
CA ARG A 397 1.79 8.46 -9.71
C ARG A 397 1.86 7.78 -11.07
N THR A 398 3.08 7.51 -11.57
CA THR A 398 3.25 6.76 -12.82
C THR A 398 2.69 5.35 -12.70
N ILE A 399 2.78 4.71 -11.54
CA ILE A 399 2.14 3.41 -11.29
C ILE A 399 0.62 3.53 -11.43
N GLY A 400 0.02 4.56 -10.83
CA GLY A 400 -1.41 4.86 -11.00
C GLY A 400 -1.81 5.11 -12.46
N ILE A 401 -0.98 5.85 -13.22
CA ILE A 401 -1.17 6.06 -14.66
C ILE A 401 -1.15 4.73 -15.41
N MET A 402 -0.14 3.90 -15.17
CA MET A 402 -0.01 2.60 -15.83
C MET A 402 -1.18 1.68 -15.50
N HIS A 403 -1.60 1.65 -14.25
CA HIS A 403 -2.76 0.88 -13.83
C HIS A 403 -4.05 1.37 -14.52
N THR A 404 -4.26 2.68 -14.62
CA THR A 404 -5.40 3.29 -15.34
C THR A 404 -5.39 2.93 -16.82
N MET A 405 -4.21 2.85 -17.43
CA MET A 405 -4.01 2.43 -18.81
C MET A 405 -4.14 0.92 -19.04
N GLY A 406 -4.36 0.12 -17.99
CA GLY A 406 -4.60 -1.32 -18.11
C GLY A 406 -3.40 -2.23 -17.82
N PHE A 407 -2.21 -1.68 -17.60
CA PHE A 407 -1.04 -2.49 -17.24
C PHE A 407 -1.18 -3.06 -15.81
N ARG A 408 -0.73 -4.32 -15.63
CA ARG A 408 -0.82 -5.05 -14.34
C ARG A 408 0.50 -5.71 -13.94
N ASP A 409 1.46 -5.80 -14.85
CA ASP A 409 2.81 -6.29 -14.60
C ASP A 409 3.77 -5.11 -14.72
N ILE A 410 4.27 -4.63 -13.57
CA ILE A 410 5.13 -3.43 -13.49
C ILE A 410 6.41 -3.79 -12.76
N GLU A 411 7.54 -3.72 -13.45
CA GLU A 411 8.87 -3.90 -12.89
C GLU A 411 9.52 -2.54 -12.61
N LEU A 412 10.10 -2.37 -11.42
CA LEU A 412 10.57 -1.06 -10.92
C LEU A 412 12.08 -0.98 -10.90
N PHE A 413 12.64 0.14 -11.43
CA PHE A 413 14.05 0.51 -11.37
C PHE A 413 14.21 1.90 -10.80
N GLY A 414 15.22 2.11 -9.94
CA GLY A 414 15.54 3.42 -9.39
C GLY A 414 14.52 3.98 -8.40
N PHE A 415 13.84 3.11 -7.65
CA PHE A 415 12.90 3.48 -6.58
C PHE A 415 13.58 3.49 -5.20
N ASP A 416 14.83 3.95 -5.16
CA ASP A 416 15.70 3.80 -3.99
C ASP A 416 15.29 4.67 -2.80
N CYS A 417 14.65 5.81 -3.04
CA CYS A 417 14.36 6.84 -2.02
C CYS A 417 15.57 7.16 -1.14
N SER A 418 16.76 7.08 -1.71
CA SER A 418 18.06 7.26 -1.03
C SER A 418 19.05 8.00 -1.90
N LEU A 419 20.15 8.43 -1.30
CA LEU A 419 21.32 8.94 -2.00
C LEU A 419 22.32 7.80 -2.21
N LYS A 420 23.10 7.88 -3.27
CA LYS A 420 24.16 6.91 -3.55
C LYS A 420 25.28 7.00 -2.51
N ASP A 421 25.71 8.22 -2.21
CA ASP A 421 26.84 8.52 -1.37
C ASP A 421 26.46 9.50 -0.24
N GLU A 422 27.38 9.74 0.67
CA GLU A 422 27.24 10.78 1.68
C GLU A 422 27.07 12.16 1.01
N PRO A 423 26.05 12.94 1.38
CA PRO A 423 25.81 14.24 0.77
C PRO A 423 26.93 15.22 1.08
N THR A 424 27.48 15.84 0.04
CA THR A 424 28.48 16.90 0.19
C THR A 424 27.85 18.17 0.77
N LYS A 425 28.69 19.06 1.32
CA LYS A 425 28.24 20.38 1.81
C LYS A 425 27.62 21.22 0.71
N GLU A 426 28.12 21.09 -0.53
CA GLU A 426 27.57 21.77 -1.70
C GLU A 426 26.18 21.21 -2.06
N MET A 427 26.01 19.90 -2.08
CA MET A 427 24.70 19.28 -2.30
C MET A 427 23.67 19.77 -1.28
N GLN A 428 24.07 19.94 -0.02
CA GLN A 428 23.21 20.48 1.02
C GLN A 428 22.81 21.94 0.74
N LYS A 429 23.64 22.72 0.08
CA LYS A 429 23.36 24.11 -0.30
C LYS A 429 22.52 24.22 -1.59
N GLU A 430 22.78 23.37 -2.57
CA GLU A 430 22.13 23.42 -3.89
C GLU A 430 20.67 22.93 -3.90
N THR A 431 20.30 22.04 -2.96
CA THR A 431 19.02 21.33 -3.04
C THR A 431 17.82 22.21 -2.70
N THR A 432 17.97 23.33 -2.03
CA THR A 432 16.84 24.09 -1.51
C THR A 432 16.63 25.48 -2.10
N GLY A 433 17.68 26.10 -2.67
CA GLY A 433 17.60 27.52 -3.04
C GLY A 433 17.15 28.43 -1.87
N ALA A 434 16.98 27.87 -0.67
CA ALA A 434 16.55 28.61 0.50
C ALA A 434 17.77 29.21 1.19
N GLU A 435 17.73 30.53 1.42
CA GLU A 435 18.73 31.23 2.21
C GLU A 435 18.65 30.84 3.69
N ASP A 436 17.54 30.23 4.13
CA ASP A 436 17.27 29.83 5.51
C ASP A 436 17.82 28.42 5.79
N GLU A 437 18.73 28.30 6.76
CA GLU A 437 19.31 27.02 7.19
C GLU A 437 18.31 26.04 7.77
N GLU A 438 17.20 26.53 8.36
CA GLU A 438 16.16 25.68 8.93
C GLU A 438 15.30 25.00 7.86
N ALA A 439 15.21 25.57 6.65
CA ALA A 439 14.45 25.02 5.53
C ALA A 439 15.23 24.00 4.71
N ARG A 440 16.50 23.75 5.00
CA ARG A 440 17.33 22.78 4.26
C ARG A 440 16.96 21.35 4.63
N PRO A 441 16.90 20.43 3.65
CA PRO A 441 16.65 19.04 3.95
C PRO A 441 17.77 18.48 4.83
N LYS A 442 17.40 17.94 5.98
CA LYS A 442 18.33 17.26 6.86
C LYS A 442 18.60 15.87 6.32
N TYR A 443 19.88 15.58 6.05
CA TYR A 443 20.32 14.26 5.61
C TYR A 443 20.62 13.38 6.82
N PHE A 444 20.22 12.12 6.75
CA PHE A 444 20.48 11.15 7.80
C PHE A 444 20.67 9.75 7.22
N LYS A 445 21.29 8.86 7.98
CA LYS A 445 21.47 7.46 7.61
C LYS A 445 20.29 6.62 8.10
N VAL A 446 19.78 5.77 7.24
CA VAL A 446 18.77 4.75 7.56
C VAL A 446 19.37 3.38 7.29
N GLY A 447 19.27 2.47 8.24
CA GLY A 447 19.67 1.08 8.06
C GLY A 447 18.50 0.26 7.51
N VAL A 448 18.76 -0.53 6.46
CA VAL A 448 17.83 -1.51 5.91
C VAL A 448 18.59 -2.83 5.78
N GLY A 449 18.25 -3.79 6.63
CA GLY A 449 19.04 -5.01 6.78
C GLY A 449 20.46 -4.67 7.29
N ASP A 450 21.47 -5.18 6.63
CA ASP A 450 22.90 -4.96 6.90
C ASP A 450 23.48 -3.74 6.18
N LYS A 451 22.67 -3.01 5.40
CA LYS A 451 23.09 -1.85 4.60
C LYS A 451 22.61 -0.54 5.19
N PHE A 452 23.39 0.52 4.99
CA PHE A 452 23.04 1.87 5.38
C PHE A 452 22.89 2.75 4.15
N TYR A 453 21.84 3.56 4.15
CA TYR A 453 21.51 4.47 3.07
C TYR A 453 21.41 5.90 3.59
N TRP A 454 21.96 6.84 2.85
CA TRP A 454 21.71 8.24 3.09
C TRP A 454 20.39 8.66 2.49
N THR A 455 19.56 9.36 3.25
CA THR A 455 18.24 9.81 2.82
C THR A 455 17.88 11.17 3.43
N THR A 456 16.75 11.72 3.04
CA THR A 456 16.13 12.91 3.63
C THR A 456 14.74 12.54 4.18
N GLY A 457 14.15 13.43 5.01
CA GLY A 457 12.78 13.24 5.49
C GLY A 457 11.77 13.10 4.35
N GLU A 458 11.94 13.87 3.28
CA GLU A 458 11.07 13.80 2.10
C GLU A 458 11.19 12.45 1.36
N LEU A 459 12.41 11.99 1.10
CA LEU A 459 12.63 10.69 0.45
C LEU A 459 12.12 9.52 1.30
N LEU A 460 12.27 9.62 2.63
CA LEU A 460 11.74 8.60 3.53
C LEU A 460 10.21 8.59 3.52
N ALA A 461 9.56 9.77 3.49
CA ALA A 461 8.11 9.86 3.35
C ALA A 461 7.63 9.26 2.02
N MET A 462 8.36 9.48 0.92
CA MET A 462 8.07 8.84 -0.37
C MET A 462 8.16 7.31 -0.29
N ALA A 463 9.14 6.77 0.43
CA ALA A 463 9.26 5.33 0.66
C ALA A 463 8.08 4.78 1.50
N GLN A 464 7.65 5.51 2.53
CA GLN A 464 6.48 5.15 3.33
C GLN A 464 5.16 5.24 2.54
N ASP A 465 5.04 6.20 1.64
CA ASP A 465 3.90 6.29 0.73
C ASP A 465 3.84 5.08 -0.23
N CYS A 466 4.99 4.54 -0.63
CA CYS A 466 5.07 3.34 -1.44
C CYS A 466 4.38 2.15 -0.75
N GLU A 467 4.65 1.94 0.54
CA GLU A 467 3.99 0.88 1.33
C GLU A 467 2.46 1.03 1.42
N LYS A 468 1.95 2.25 1.30
CA LYS A 468 0.49 2.51 1.32
C LYS A 468 -0.20 2.30 -0.04
N VAL A 469 0.56 2.42 -1.12
CA VAL A 469 0.03 2.30 -2.50
C VAL A 469 0.06 0.85 -2.98
N PHE A 470 1.00 0.04 -2.48
CA PHE A 470 1.17 -1.38 -2.78
C PHE A 470 0.73 -2.28 -1.63
#